data_88c1f6ab713d8189635b95789e9ceace
#
_entry.id   88c1f6ab713d8189635b95789e9ceace
#
_cell.length_a   1.000
_cell.length_b   1.000
_cell.length_c   1.000
_cell.angle_alpha   90.00
_cell.angle_beta   90.00
_cell.angle_gamma   90.00
#
_symmetry.space_group_name_H-M   'P 1'
#
loop_
_entity.id
_entity.type
_entity.pdbx_description
1 polymer ?
#
loop_
_entity_poly.entity_id
_entity_poly.type
_entity_poly.pdbx_seq_one_letter_code
_entity_poly.pdbx_strand_id
1 'polypeptide(L)'
;MSEGVKEDVVHYANEALNKFGLTSDEIAMHIEGLINRTYRDTYGHCDCVIVDQTVSDDTLIEQCSSRSAYTYPYRSYHAYHLCFALKGLKIGVHWNGKPY
;
A
#
# COMPACT_ATOMS: atom_id res chain seq x y z
N MET A 1 -4.13 3.47 13.11
CA MET A 1 -2.97 2.60 12.75
C MET A 1 -1.78 3.00 13.61
N SER A 2 -1.02 2.03 14.10
CA SER A 2 0.12 2.32 14.97
C SER A 2 1.32 2.85 14.19
N GLU A 3 2.20 3.60 14.88
CA GLU A 3 3.44 4.10 14.28
C GLU A 3 4.35 2.96 13.82
N GLY A 4 4.37 1.84 14.54
CA GLY A 4 5.18 0.67 14.17
C GLY A 4 4.81 0.11 12.80
N VAL A 5 3.52 0.08 12.46
CA VAL A 5 3.06 -0.37 11.14
C VAL A 5 3.54 0.60 10.05
N LYS A 6 3.41 1.91 10.29
CA LYS A 6 3.86 2.92 9.33
C LYS A 6 5.36 2.82 9.09
N GLU A 7 6.14 2.65 10.15
CA GLU A 7 7.60 2.48 10.05
C GLU A 7 7.98 1.24 9.25
N ASP A 8 7.30 0.14 9.47
CA ASP A 8 7.54 -1.11 8.72
C ASP A 8 7.23 -0.94 7.25
N VAL A 9 6.11 -0.29 6.92
CA VAL A 9 5.71 -0.06 5.52
C VAL A 9 6.74 0.82 4.81
N VAL A 10 7.17 1.89 5.45
CA VAL A 10 8.22 2.77 4.90
C VAL A 10 9.52 2.01 4.72
N HIS A 11 9.88 1.16 5.66
CA HIS A 11 11.08 0.32 5.57
C HIS A 11 10.99 -0.66 4.38
N TYR A 12 9.87 -1.33 4.21
CA TYR A 12 9.65 -2.25 3.07
C TYR A 12 9.74 -1.52 1.74
N ALA A 13 9.13 -0.32 1.66
CA ALA A 13 9.18 0.50 0.46
C ALA A 13 10.61 0.93 0.13
N ASN A 14 11.35 1.37 1.13
CA ASN A 14 12.74 1.79 0.97
C ASN A 14 13.62 0.63 0.49
N GLU A 15 13.46 -0.54 1.08
CA GLU A 15 14.16 -1.75 0.65
C GLU A 15 13.84 -2.10 -0.80
N ALA A 16 12.58 -2.10 -1.17
CA ALA A 16 12.15 -2.44 -2.53
C ALA A 16 12.69 -1.48 -3.57
N LEU A 17 12.70 -0.17 -3.26
CA LEU A 17 13.20 0.85 -4.16
C LEU A 17 14.73 0.80 -4.33
N ASN A 18 15.45 0.33 -3.32
CA ASN A 18 16.91 0.22 -3.37
C ASN A 18 17.41 -1.05 -4.04
N LYS A 19 16.60 -2.10 -4.07
CA LYS A 19 17.08 -3.45 -4.35
C LYS A 19 17.08 -3.82 -5.83
N PHE A 20 16.23 -3.20 -6.66
CA PHE A 20 15.97 -3.69 -8.00
C PHE A 20 15.74 -2.58 -9.01
N GLY A 21 16.24 -2.75 -10.24
CA GLY A 21 15.83 -1.96 -11.39
C GLY A 21 14.44 -2.40 -11.89
N LEU A 22 13.47 -2.43 -10.99
CA LEU A 22 12.12 -2.90 -11.27
C LEU A 22 11.22 -1.76 -11.75
N THR A 23 10.17 -2.11 -12.46
CA THR A 23 9.11 -1.14 -12.78
C THR A 23 8.36 -0.78 -11.50
N SER A 24 7.62 0.35 -11.55
CA SER A 24 6.79 0.77 -10.41
C SER A 24 5.78 -0.30 -10.01
N ASP A 25 5.18 -0.99 -10.97
CA ASP A 25 4.24 -2.07 -10.69
C ASP A 25 4.90 -3.26 -9.99
N GLU A 26 6.09 -3.64 -10.41
CA GLU A 26 6.84 -4.72 -9.77
C GLU A 26 7.24 -4.36 -8.33
N ILE A 27 7.66 -3.12 -8.11
CA ILE A 27 7.99 -2.61 -6.77
C ILE A 27 6.74 -2.61 -5.89
N ALA A 28 5.60 -2.13 -6.41
CA ALA A 28 4.34 -2.13 -5.69
C ALA A 28 3.92 -3.55 -5.28
N MET A 29 4.03 -4.51 -6.18
CA MET A 29 3.72 -5.91 -5.90
C MET A 29 4.65 -6.51 -4.83
N HIS A 30 5.91 -6.14 -4.86
CA HIS A 30 6.88 -6.59 -3.85
C HIS A 30 6.52 -6.04 -2.46
N ILE A 31 6.19 -4.76 -2.39
CA ILE A 31 5.76 -4.11 -1.14
C ILE A 31 4.47 -4.76 -0.63
N GLU A 32 3.48 -4.97 -1.48
CA GLU A 32 2.23 -5.66 -1.13
C GLU A 32 2.50 -7.03 -0.50
N GLY A 33 3.39 -7.81 -1.12
CA GLY A 33 3.74 -9.13 -0.64
C GLY A 33 4.31 -9.11 0.78
N LEU A 34 5.20 -8.17 1.06
CA LEU A 34 5.79 -8.02 2.38
C LEU A 34 4.76 -7.58 3.42
N ILE A 35 3.91 -6.62 3.07
CA ILE A 35 2.88 -6.12 3.98
C ILE A 35 1.84 -7.21 4.26
N ASN A 36 1.37 -7.91 3.23
CA ASN A 36 0.38 -8.97 3.39
C ASN A 36 0.90 -10.12 4.25
N ARG A 37 2.17 -10.46 4.09
CA ARG A 37 2.79 -11.49 4.91
C ARG A 37 2.78 -11.14 6.40
N THR A 38 2.97 -9.86 6.71
CA THR A 38 3.11 -9.39 8.10
C THR A 38 1.78 -9.00 8.73
N TYR A 39 0.89 -8.34 7.98
CA TYR A 39 -0.27 -7.64 8.54
C TYR A 39 -1.63 -8.09 8.02
N ARG A 40 -1.69 -9.06 7.12
CA ARG A 40 -2.96 -9.50 6.54
C ARG A 40 -3.98 -9.96 7.59
N ASP A 41 -3.50 -10.68 8.60
CA ASP A 41 -4.38 -11.19 9.66
C ASP A 41 -4.91 -10.08 10.56
N THR A 42 -4.21 -8.94 10.62
CA THR A 42 -4.60 -7.81 11.47
C THR A 42 -5.45 -6.80 10.73
N TYR A 43 -5.08 -6.44 9.49
CA TYR A 43 -5.69 -5.34 8.75
C TYR A 43 -6.38 -5.76 7.44
N GLY A 44 -6.34 -7.04 7.11
CA GLY A 44 -6.88 -7.54 5.87
C GLY A 44 -5.89 -7.44 4.72
N HIS A 45 -6.36 -7.72 3.52
CA HIS A 45 -5.55 -7.67 2.31
C HIS A 45 -5.15 -6.23 1.99
N CYS A 46 -3.91 -6.05 1.57
CA CYS A 46 -3.41 -4.73 1.18
C CYS A 46 -3.15 -4.67 -0.32
N ASP A 47 -3.41 -3.51 -0.89
CA ASP A 47 -3.01 -3.14 -2.24
C ASP A 47 -2.08 -1.92 -2.17
N CYS A 48 -1.07 -1.89 -3.02
CA CYS A 48 -0.10 -0.80 -3.08
C CYS A 48 -0.09 -0.22 -4.49
N VAL A 49 -0.06 1.11 -4.57
CA VAL A 49 0.07 1.84 -5.83
C VAL A 49 1.21 2.84 -5.69
N ILE A 50 2.07 2.91 -6.70
CA ILE A 50 3.17 3.87 -6.75
C ILE A 50 2.93 4.81 -7.92
N VAL A 51 2.99 6.11 -7.64
CA VAL A 51 2.79 7.16 -8.63
C VAL A 51 3.89 8.21 -8.50
N ASP A 52 3.91 9.14 -9.44
CA ASP A 52 4.77 10.31 -9.36
C ASP A 52 4.35 11.17 -8.16
N GLN A 53 5.31 11.82 -7.52
CA GLN A 53 5.05 12.64 -6.33
C GLN A 53 4.13 13.84 -6.58
N THR A 54 3.90 14.21 -7.85
CA THR A 54 3.00 15.30 -8.21
C THR A 54 1.52 14.91 -8.11
N VAL A 55 1.22 13.62 -8.04
CA VAL A 55 -0.15 13.13 -7.87
C VAL A 55 -0.61 13.43 -6.44
N SER A 56 -1.84 13.93 -6.30
CA SER A 56 -2.39 14.25 -4.96
C SER A 56 -2.64 12.99 -4.14
N ASP A 57 -2.61 13.13 -2.83
CA ASP A 57 -2.91 12.03 -1.92
C ASP A 57 -4.33 11.50 -2.13
N ASP A 58 -5.30 12.38 -2.36
CA ASP A 58 -6.69 11.99 -2.60
C ASP A 58 -6.82 11.13 -3.85
N THR A 59 -6.14 11.50 -4.93
CA THR A 59 -6.12 10.72 -6.16
C THR A 59 -5.47 9.36 -5.95
N LEU A 60 -4.37 9.32 -5.22
CA LEU A 60 -3.65 8.08 -4.93
C LEU A 60 -4.50 7.14 -4.06
N ILE A 61 -5.14 7.66 -3.02
CA ILE A 61 -6.04 6.89 -2.17
C ILE A 61 -7.19 6.30 -2.99
N GLU A 62 -7.77 7.10 -3.89
CA GLU A 62 -8.85 6.65 -4.77
C GLU A 62 -8.40 5.52 -5.68
N GLN A 63 -7.20 5.60 -6.26
CA GLN A 63 -6.63 4.53 -7.08
C GLN A 63 -6.42 3.25 -6.28
N CYS A 64 -5.89 3.35 -5.07
CA CYS A 64 -5.70 2.20 -4.19
C CYS A 64 -7.03 1.56 -3.81
N SER A 65 -8.02 2.37 -3.46
CA SER A 65 -9.36 1.90 -3.08
C SER A 65 -10.06 1.20 -4.25
N SER A 66 -9.95 1.75 -5.46
CA SER A 66 -10.54 1.18 -6.67
C SER A 66 -9.92 -0.18 -6.98
N ARG A 67 -8.60 -0.29 -6.88
CA ARG A 67 -7.90 -1.55 -7.08
C ARG A 67 -8.31 -2.60 -6.06
N SER A 68 -8.41 -2.20 -4.80
CA SER A 68 -8.84 -3.08 -3.70
C SER A 68 -10.27 -3.58 -3.91
N ALA A 69 -11.18 -2.71 -4.31
CA ALA A 69 -12.58 -3.06 -4.58
C ALA A 69 -12.71 -4.06 -5.74
N TYR A 70 -11.85 -3.97 -6.73
CA TYR A 70 -11.83 -4.91 -7.86
C TYR A 70 -11.33 -6.29 -7.43
N THR A 71 -10.26 -6.33 -6.63
CA THR A 71 -9.62 -7.57 -6.17
C THR A 71 -10.46 -8.25 -5.06
N TYR A 72 -11.06 -7.45 -4.20
CA TYR A 72 -11.83 -7.91 -3.04
C TYR A 72 -13.13 -7.12 -2.94
N PRO A 73 -14.22 -7.62 -3.55
CA PRO A 73 -15.50 -6.90 -3.56
C PRO A 73 -16.21 -6.84 -2.21
N TYR A 74 -15.74 -7.58 -1.22
CA TYR A 74 -16.34 -7.56 0.12
C TYR A 74 -15.76 -6.41 0.92
N ARG A 75 -16.58 -5.39 1.19
CA ARG A 75 -16.16 -4.23 1.96
C ARG A 75 -16.16 -4.54 3.45
N SER A 76 -15.06 -4.21 4.10
CA SER A 76 -15.02 -4.12 5.54
C SER A 76 -15.33 -2.67 5.95
N TYR A 77 -15.89 -2.48 7.14
CA TYR A 77 -16.15 -1.16 7.69
C TYR A 77 -14.87 -0.44 8.13
N HIS A 78 -13.73 -1.10 8.16
CA HIS A 78 -12.47 -0.55 8.70
C HIS A 78 -11.35 -0.65 7.68
N ALA A 79 -11.48 0.10 6.59
CA ALA A 79 -10.40 0.26 5.63
C ALA A 79 -9.35 1.23 6.21
N TYR A 80 -8.09 0.96 5.94
CA TYR A 80 -6.97 1.80 6.35
C TYR A 80 -6.23 2.27 5.12
N HIS A 81 -5.71 3.50 5.18
CA HIS A 81 -4.91 4.08 4.11
C HIS A 81 -3.62 4.63 4.67
N LEU A 82 -2.58 4.57 3.86
CA LEU A 82 -1.30 5.20 4.16
C LEU A 82 -0.72 5.75 2.88
N CYS A 83 -0.34 7.03 2.87
CA CYS A 83 0.34 7.66 1.75
C CYS A 83 1.61 8.33 2.24
N PHE A 84 2.69 8.18 1.50
CA PHE A 84 3.95 8.85 1.81
C PHE A 84 4.80 9.04 0.56
N ALA A 85 5.69 10.01 0.61
CA ALA A 85 6.64 10.29 -0.46
C ALA A 85 7.98 9.66 -0.14
N LEU A 86 8.62 9.07 -1.14
CA LEU A 86 9.93 8.45 -1.00
C LEU A 86 10.66 8.46 -2.34
N LYS A 87 11.86 9.06 -2.36
CA LYS A 87 12.73 9.10 -3.55
C LYS A 87 12.05 9.62 -4.82
N GLY A 88 11.31 10.70 -4.71
CA GLY A 88 10.63 11.33 -5.84
C GLY A 88 9.35 10.63 -6.27
N LEU A 89 8.93 9.60 -5.57
CA LEU A 89 7.70 8.86 -5.82
C LEU A 89 6.74 9.03 -4.65
N LYS A 90 5.47 8.79 -4.91
CA LYS A 90 4.44 8.74 -3.87
C LYS A 90 3.89 7.33 -3.82
N ILE A 91 3.84 6.77 -2.63
CA ILE A 91 3.41 5.39 -2.39
C ILE A 91 2.13 5.42 -1.58
N GLY A 92 1.11 4.74 -2.08
CA GLY A 92 -0.16 4.57 -1.40
C GLY A 92 -0.37 3.11 -1.07
N VAL A 93 -0.86 2.86 0.13
CA VAL A 93 -1.23 1.53 0.61
C VAL A 93 -2.65 1.58 1.14
N HIS A 94 -3.45 0.62 0.75
CA HIS A 94 -4.82 0.47 1.19
C HIS A 94 -5.03 -0.94 1.73
N TRP A 95 -5.52 -1.03 2.96
CA TRP A 95 -5.98 -2.30 3.55
C TRP A 95 -7.50 -2.30 3.55
N ASN A 96 -8.09 -3.36 3.06
CA ASN A 96 -9.55 -3.46 3.00
C ASN A 96 -10.21 -3.87 4.32
N GLY A 97 -9.42 -4.08 5.36
CA GLY A 97 -9.90 -4.48 6.66
C GLY A 97 -10.23 -5.97 6.74
N LYS A 98 -10.50 -6.46 7.95
CA LYS A 98 -10.91 -7.84 8.13
C LYS A 98 -12.39 -8.00 7.76
N PRO A 99 -12.73 -9.01 6.97
CA PRO A 99 -14.14 -9.38 6.79
C PRO A 99 -14.69 -9.91 8.13
N TYR A 100 -15.92 -9.54 8.41
CA TYR A 100 -16.64 -10.06 9.57
C TYR A 100 -17.08 -11.49 9.36
#